data_e63552cdf80274aa355f26a2517824e2
#
_entry.id   e63552cdf80274aa355f26a2517824e2
#
_cell.length_a   1.000
_cell.length_b   1.000
_cell.length_c   1.000
_cell.angle_alpha   90.00
_cell.angle_beta   90.00
_cell.angle_gamma   90.00
#
_symmetry.space_group_name_H-M   'P 1'
#
loop_
_entity.id
_entity.type
_entity.pdbx_description
1 polymer ?
#
loop_
_entity_poly.entity_id
_entity_poly.type
_entity_poly.pdbx_seq_one_letter_code
_entity_poly.pdbx_strand_id
1 'polypeptide(L)'
;MKHIRRTAALRVLPLTVLLPAAALLTAGPCLASESGGGTTPTGATSTGAKPTVVLVHGYWADASGWDRIVQALQTQGYPVVATANPLRSLSGDADYLAAQLKAIEGPIVLVGHSYGGAVITNAAAGNPNVESLVYIAGFAPDKDETAFQLAAKYPGSRVTDDPNAPVPTALNAVPLGGDPTNVDLYLKPEKFADVFLSNRLDAARTQVLAATQRPATAASGNEPTQSVAWKTIPSWYLIATDDRTIGTDNLRFMAKRAKATTIEVNAPHAVMETNPDDVTQLILKAAGDARPSLAETGTDQRTALLGGAAALTVAAGTAIVIRARRT
;
A
#
# COMPACT_ATOMS: atom_id res chain seq x y z
N MET A 1 -21.33 31.09 56.58
CA MET A 1 -19.99 31.08 55.98
C MET A 1 -20.14 31.24 54.48
N LYS A 2 -19.69 32.38 53.95
CA LYS A 2 -19.89 32.75 52.54
C LYS A 2 -18.75 32.20 51.67
N HIS A 3 -19.06 31.33 50.68
CA HIS A 3 -18.09 30.88 49.66
C HIS A 3 -18.02 31.88 48.51
N ILE A 4 -16.87 32.50 48.38
CA ILE A 4 -16.52 33.41 47.29
C ILE A 4 -16.09 32.56 46.09
N ARG A 5 -16.86 32.60 44.98
CA ARG A 5 -16.46 32.05 43.68
C ARG A 5 -15.59 33.10 42.98
N ARG A 6 -14.32 32.75 42.69
CA ARG A 6 -13.44 33.53 41.83
C ARG A 6 -13.58 33.01 40.39
N THR A 7 -14.16 33.84 39.53
CA THR A 7 -14.16 33.65 38.09
C THR A 7 -12.85 34.21 37.53
N ALA A 8 -12.04 33.34 36.89
CA ALA A 8 -10.87 33.76 36.15
C ALA A 8 -11.28 34.10 34.69
N ALA A 9 -11.13 35.36 34.33
CA ALA A 9 -11.37 35.83 32.97
C ALA A 9 -10.10 35.61 32.12
N LEU A 10 -10.23 34.81 31.05
CA LEU A 10 -9.18 34.57 30.05
C LEU A 10 -9.14 35.78 29.11
N ARG A 11 -8.06 36.56 29.14
CA ARG A 11 -7.84 37.66 28.20
C ARG A 11 -7.22 37.10 26.91
N VAL A 12 -7.95 37.18 25.80
CA VAL A 12 -7.44 36.91 24.46
C VAL A 12 -6.78 38.19 23.92
N LEU A 13 -5.49 38.13 23.61
CA LEU A 13 -4.75 39.18 22.91
C LEU A 13 -4.92 38.98 21.39
N PRO A 14 -5.20 40.04 20.62
CA PRO A 14 -5.24 39.94 19.17
C PRO A 14 -3.81 39.93 18.59
N LEU A 15 -3.53 38.92 17.76
CA LEU A 15 -2.31 38.78 16.96
C LEU A 15 -2.45 39.65 15.70
N THR A 16 -1.75 40.77 15.64
CA THR A 16 -1.66 41.60 14.43
C THR A 16 -0.65 41.00 13.47
N VAL A 17 -1.12 40.56 12.29
CA VAL A 17 -0.28 40.09 11.19
C VAL A 17 0.08 41.28 10.31
N LEU A 18 1.36 41.64 10.27
CA LEU A 18 1.93 42.58 9.28
C LEU A 18 2.16 41.83 7.96
N LEU A 19 1.52 42.27 6.89
CA LEU A 19 1.80 41.88 5.51
C LEU A 19 2.90 42.82 4.93
N PRO A 20 3.93 42.27 4.25
CA PRO A 20 4.84 43.09 3.48
C PRO A 20 4.25 43.42 2.10
N ALA A 21 4.38 44.70 1.70
CA ALA A 21 3.96 45.22 0.40
C ALA A 21 4.86 44.65 -0.71
N ALA A 22 4.22 44.08 -1.74
CA ALA A 22 4.87 43.63 -2.97
C ALA A 22 5.02 44.80 -3.94
N ALA A 23 6.24 45.04 -4.41
CA ALA A 23 6.56 46.01 -5.45
C ALA A 23 6.12 45.51 -6.83
N LEU A 24 5.31 46.28 -7.54
CA LEU A 24 4.98 46.04 -8.95
C LEU A 24 6.19 46.46 -9.82
N LEU A 25 6.72 45.50 -10.57
CA LEU A 25 7.62 45.76 -11.70
C LEU A 25 6.80 45.69 -12.99
N THR A 26 6.71 46.80 -13.69
CA THR A 26 6.09 46.90 -15.02
C THR A 26 7.03 46.37 -16.08
N ALA A 27 6.59 45.31 -16.79
CA ALA A 27 7.25 44.82 -18.01
C ALA A 27 6.60 45.43 -19.25
N GLY A 28 7.40 46.07 -20.10
CA GLY A 28 7.02 46.64 -21.38
C GLY A 28 6.82 45.56 -22.47
N PRO A 29 6.11 45.90 -23.58
CA PRO A 29 5.79 44.92 -24.63
C PRO A 29 6.99 44.71 -25.57
N CYS A 30 7.37 43.43 -25.75
CA CYS A 30 8.31 43.02 -26.80
C CYS A 30 7.52 42.54 -28.02
N LEU A 31 7.76 43.14 -29.16
CA LEU A 31 7.16 42.82 -30.45
C LEU A 31 7.64 41.43 -30.94
N ALA A 32 6.69 40.60 -31.32
CA ALA A 32 6.93 39.30 -31.93
C ALA A 32 7.35 39.49 -33.41
N SER A 33 8.41 38.80 -33.79
CA SER A 33 8.79 38.60 -35.18
C SER A 33 8.40 37.18 -35.58
N GLU A 34 7.48 37.06 -36.53
CA GLU A 34 7.11 35.78 -37.14
C GLU A 34 8.22 35.33 -38.10
N SER A 35 8.74 34.11 -37.91
CA SER A 35 9.38 33.36 -38.96
C SER A 35 8.88 31.92 -38.90
N GLY A 36 8.17 31.53 -39.93
CA GLY A 36 7.64 30.19 -40.12
C GLY A 36 8.74 29.14 -40.26
N GLY A 37 8.57 28.05 -39.54
CA GLY A 37 9.34 26.83 -39.69
C GLY A 37 8.55 25.71 -39.07
N GLY A 38 7.95 24.86 -39.91
CA GLY A 38 7.24 23.67 -39.49
C GLY A 38 8.19 22.71 -38.76
N THR A 39 7.97 22.52 -37.48
CA THR A 39 8.57 21.40 -36.75
C THR A 39 7.42 20.50 -36.29
N THR A 40 7.46 19.26 -36.84
CA THR A 40 6.73 18.11 -36.32
C THR A 40 6.90 18.06 -34.82
N PRO A 41 5.83 17.85 -34.03
CA PRO A 41 5.98 17.63 -32.60
C PRO A 41 6.70 16.30 -32.40
N THR A 42 7.99 16.37 -32.11
CA THR A 42 8.72 15.26 -31.52
C THR A 42 8.00 14.95 -30.22
N GLY A 43 7.44 13.73 -30.15
CA GLY A 43 6.80 13.26 -28.92
C GLY A 43 7.76 13.43 -27.76
N ALA A 44 7.50 14.42 -26.93
CA ALA A 44 8.10 14.52 -25.61
C ALA A 44 7.68 13.25 -24.88
N THR A 45 8.57 12.28 -24.73
CA THR A 45 8.47 11.26 -23.71
C THR A 45 8.42 12.04 -22.40
N SER A 46 7.24 12.18 -21.85
CA SER A 46 7.04 12.67 -20.50
C SER A 46 7.84 11.71 -19.63
N THR A 47 9.00 12.16 -19.14
CA THR A 47 9.62 11.60 -17.95
C THR A 47 8.68 11.98 -16.81
N GLY A 48 7.54 11.29 -16.73
CA GLY A 48 6.52 11.57 -15.73
C GLY A 48 7.12 11.45 -14.33
N ALA A 49 6.83 12.42 -13.48
CA ALA A 49 7.17 12.32 -12.07
C ALA A 49 6.64 10.98 -11.52
N LYS A 50 7.45 10.30 -10.70
CA LYS A 50 7.03 9.05 -10.06
C LYS A 50 5.78 9.29 -9.22
N PRO A 51 4.83 8.34 -9.20
CA PRO A 51 3.65 8.48 -8.37
C PRO A 51 4.01 8.52 -6.89
N THR A 52 3.22 9.24 -6.10
CA THR A 52 3.30 9.15 -4.65
C THR A 52 2.72 7.82 -4.19
N VAL A 53 3.50 7.05 -3.42
CA VAL A 53 3.01 5.82 -2.79
C VAL A 53 2.43 6.15 -1.41
N VAL A 54 1.14 5.90 -1.22
CA VAL A 54 0.46 6.10 0.06
C VAL A 54 0.16 4.75 0.70
N LEU A 55 0.70 4.53 1.91
CA LEU A 55 0.65 3.26 2.63
C LEU A 55 -0.31 3.36 3.83
N VAL A 56 -1.30 2.46 3.91
CA VAL A 56 -2.35 2.47 4.91
C VAL A 56 -2.32 1.16 5.70
N HIS A 57 -2.02 1.24 7.00
CA HIS A 57 -1.98 0.07 7.89
C HIS A 57 -3.39 -0.39 8.29
N GLY A 58 -3.50 -1.65 8.75
CA GLY A 58 -4.71 -2.24 9.28
C GLY A 58 -4.75 -2.26 10.81
N TYR A 59 -5.60 -3.14 11.35
CA TYR A 59 -5.73 -3.39 12.79
C TYR A 59 -4.45 -3.97 13.37
N TRP A 60 -4.22 -3.73 14.68
CA TRP A 60 -3.11 -4.26 15.47
C TRP A 60 -1.73 -3.91 14.92
N ALA A 61 -1.66 -2.92 14.03
CA ALA A 61 -0.45 -2.38 13.43
C ALA A 61 -0.50 -0.85 13.43
N ASP A 62 0.60 -0.23 13.03
CA ASP A 62 0.70 1.21 12.77
C ASP A 62 1.59 1.49 11.55
N ALA A 63 1.91 2.76 11.33
CA ALA A 63 2.74 3.16 10.18
C ALA A 63 4.17 2.58 10.21
N SER A 64 4.70 2.18 11.38
CA SER A 64 6.05 1.60 11.50
C SER A 64 6.18 0.22 10.86
N GLY A 65 5.06 -0.51 10.69
CA GLY A 65 5.05 -1.77 9.94
C GLY A 65 5.47 -1.62 8.48
N TRP A 66 5.51 -0.38 7.96
CA TRP A 66 5.94 -0.07 6.61
C TRP A 66 7.41 0.38 6.48
N ASP A 67 8.17 0.49 7.57
CA ASP A 67 9.50 1.11 7.58
C ASP A 67 10.44 0.56 6.50
N ARG A 68 10.52 -0.76 6.32
CA ARG A 68 11.38 -1.39 5.30
C ARG A 68 10.91 -1.06 3.89
N ILE A 69 9.60 -1.03 3.67
CA ILE A 69 8.99 -0.71 2.38
C ILE A 69 9.20 0.77 2.05
N VAL A 70 9.03 1.67 3.03
CA VAL A 70 9.30 3.11 2.90
C VAL A 70 10.74 3.33 2.47
N GLN A 71 11.72 2.72 3.16
CA GLN A 71 13.14 2.84 2.83
C GLN A 71 13.45 2.33 1.42
N ALA A 72 12.90 1.17 1.04
CA ALA A 72 13.11 0.57 -0.27
C ALA A 72 12.54 1.45 -1.40
N LEU A 73 11.35 1.99 -1.24
CA LEU A 73 10.71 2.87 -2.22
C LEU A 73 11.42 4.23 -2.33
N GLN A 74 11.81 4.84 -1.19
CA GLN A 74 12.57 6.10 -1.17
C GLN A 74 13.94 5.95 -1.82
N THR A 75 14.63 4.82 -1.60
CA THR A 75 15.91 4.51 -2.28
C THR A 75 15.73 4.46 -3.79
N GLN A 76 14.55 4.11 -4.28
CA GLN A 76 14.23 4.12 -5.70
C GLN A 76 13.64 5.46 -6.18
N GLY A 77 13.61 6.50 -5.32
CA GLY A 77 13.19 7.85 -5.66
C GLY A 77 11.67 8.06 -5.73
N TYR A 78 10.87 7.21 -5.06
CA TYR A 78 9.44 7.43 -4.92
C TYR A 78 9.14 8.37 -3.74
N PRO A 79 8.24 9.36 -3.90
CA PRO A 79 7.61 10.01 -2.77
C PRO A 79 6.74 8.99 -2.01
N VAL A 80 6.87 8.92 -0.68
CA VAL A 80 6.13 7.95 0.15
C VAL A 80 5.47 8.65 1.32
N VAL A 81 4.22 8.29 1.59
CA VAL A 81 3.46 8.69 2.77
C VAL A 81 2.92 7.45 3.45
N ALA A 82 3.41 7.14 4.65
CA ALA A 82 2.81 6.12 5.52
C ALA A 82 1.85 6.84 6.48
N THR A 83 0.56 6.74 6.19
CA THR A 83 -0.46 7.50 6.94
C THR A 83 -0.85 6.82 8.24
N ALA A 84 -1.17 7.61 9.26
CA ALA A 84 -1.83 7.12 10.45
C ALA A 84 -3.30 6.81 10.12
N ASN A 85 -3.71 5.55 10.23
CA ASN A 85 -5.10 5.15 10.09
C ASN A 85 -5.77 5.23 11.47
N PRO A 86 -6.86 6.00 11.67
CA PRO A 86 -7.47 6.19 12.99
C PRO A 86 -8.07 4.93 13.61
N LEU A 87 -8.57 3.98 12.80
CA LEU A 87 -9.18 2.70 13.23
C LEU A 87 -10.44 2.88 14.09
N ARG A 88 -11.26 3.91 13.81
CA ARG A 88 -12.43 4.26 14.63
C ARG A 88 -13.77 3.91 13.96
N SER A 89 -13.90 4.17 12.64
CA SER A 89 -15.05 3.81 11.81
C SER A 89 -14.61 3.75 10.37
N LEU A 90 -15.23 2.89 9.55
CA LEU A 90 -14.82 2.77 8.15
C LEU A 90 -15.04 4.08 7.37
N SER A 91 -16.18 4.74 7.59
CA SER A 91 -16.48 6.03 6.97
C SER A 91 -15.51 7.13 7.42
N GLY A 92 -15.30 7.28 8.73
CA GLY A 92 -14.41 8.29 9.29
C GLY A 92 -12.95 8.10 8.89
N ASP A 93 -12.47 6.84 8.88
CA ASP A 93 -11.11 6.50 8.47
C ASP A 93 -10.92 6.74 6.95
N ALA A 94 -11.93 6.42 6.14
CA ALA A 94 -11.94 6.70 4.71
C ALA A 94 -11.98 8.20 4.40
N ASP A 95 -12.80 8.97 5.11
CA ASP A 95 -12.88 10.43 4.95
C ASP A 95 -11.56 11.11 5.34
N TYR A 96 -10.92 10.65 6.43
CA TYR A 96 -9.61 11.12 6.85
C TYR A 96 -8.55 10.86 5.78
N LEU A 97 -8.51 9.63 5.22
CA LEU A 97 -7.60 9.30 4.13
C LEU A 97 -7.92 10.11 2.86
N ALA A 98 -9.19 10.21 2.48
CA ALA A 98 -9.61 10.97 1.29
C ALA A 98 -9.19 12.44 1.35
N ALA A 99 -9.24 13.05 2.55
CA ALA A 99 -8.75 14.42 2.75
C ALA A 99 -7.23 14.54 2.51
N GLN A 100 -6.44 13.55 2.96
CA GLN A 100 -5.00 13.52 2.69
C GLN A 100 -4.69 13.31 1.21
N LEU A 101 -5.41 12.39 0.53
CA LEU A 101 -5.22 12.13 -0.90
C LEU A 101 -5.50 13.37 -1.76
N LYS A 102 -6.45 14.22 -1.37
CA LYS A 102 -6.74 15.49 -2.07
C LYS A 102 -5.60 16.51 -1.97
N ALA A 103 -4.76 16.42 -0.95
CA ALA A 103 -3.61 17.30 -0.78
C ALA A 103 -2.36 16.85 -1.55
N ILE A 104 -2.40 15.66 -2.17
CA ILE A 104 -1.30 15.11 -2.97
C ILE A 104 -1.51 15.49 -4.42
N GLU A 105 -0.55 16.20 -4.98
CA GLU A 105 -0.52 16.52 -6.42
C GLU A 105 0.08 15.37 -7.23
N GLY A 106 -0.46 15.15 -8.42
CA GLY A 106 0.01 14.11 -9.36
C GLY A 106 -0.50 12.70 -9.04
N PRO A 107 0.07 11.67 -9.72
CA PRO A 107 -0.41 10.30 -9.62
C PRO A 107 -0.14 9.66 -8.27
N ILE A 108 -1.05 8.79 -7.84
CA ILE A 108 -1.00 8.08 -6.55
C ILE A 108 -1.12 6.58 -6.78
N VAL A 109 -0.22 5.81 -6.16
CA VAL A 109 -0.40 4.38 -5.90
C VAL A 109 -0.83 4.22 -4.45
N LEU A 110 -2.05 3.74 -4.23
CA LEU A 110 -2.65 3.65 -2.90
C LEU A 110 -2.63 2.20 -2.41
N VAL A 111 -1.95 1.98 -1.29
CA VAL A 111 -1.64 0.65 -0.74
C VAL A 111 -2.34 0.45 0.59
N GLY A 112 -3.08 -0.64 0.76
CA GLY A 112 -3.76 -0.96 2.00
C GLY A 112 -3.45 -2.37 2.50
N HIS A 113 -2.96 -2.47 3.75
CA HIS A 113 -2.79 -3.74 4.45
C HIS A 113 -4.01 -4.04 5.29
N SER A 114 -4.49 -5.30 5.27
CA SER A 114 -5.56 -5.75 6.16
C SER A 114 -6.81 -4.86 6.07
N TYR A 115 -7.31 -4.32 7.19
CA TYR A 115 -8.40 -3.34 7.22
C TYR A 115 -8.09 -2.06 6.41
N GLY A 116 -6.82 -1.69 6.28
CA GLY A 116 -6.40 -0.60 5.40
C GLY A 116 -6.87 -0.80 3.94
N GLY A 117 -7.05 -2.05 3.51
CA GLY A 117 -7.65 -2.38 2.21
C GLY A 117 -9.12 -1.93 2.09
N ALA A 118 -9.92 -2.11 3.14
CA ALA A 118 -11.30 -1.59 3.17
C ALA A 118 -11.31 -0.05 3.18
N VAL A 119 -10.38 0.58 3.91
CA VAL A 119 -10.24 2.04 3.95
C VAL A 119 -9.90 2.60 2.56
N ILE A 120 -8.90 2.04 1.85
CA ILE A 120 -8.55 2.51 0.51
C ILE A 120 -9.66 2.27 -0.51
N THR A 121 -10.43 1.18 -0.36
CA THR A 121 -11.58 0.86 -1.21
C THR A 121 -12.64 1.98 -1.16
N ASN A 122 -12.87 2.56 0.02
CA ASN A 122 -13.82 3.65 0.20
C ASN A 122 -13.21 5.03 -0.13
N ALA A 123 -11.99 5.30 0.33
CA ALA A 123 -11.35 6.62 0.23
C ALA A 123 -10.96 7.02 -1.20
N ALA A 124 -10.62 6.05 -2.06
CA ALA A 124 -10.14 6.31 -3.41
C ALA A 124 -11.27 6.69 -4.38
N ALA A 125 -12.53 6.43 -4.04
CA ALA A 125 -13.64 6.65 -4.93
C ALA A 125 -13.76 8.14 -5.34
N GLY A 126 -13.75 8.39 -6.65
CA GLY A 126 -13.87 9.73 -7.20
C GLY A 126 -12.59 10.60 -7.12
N ASN A 127 -11.47 10.07 -6.67
CA ASN A 127 -10.19 10.77 -6.74
C ASN A 127 -9.47 10.43 -8.05
N PRO A 128 -9.32 11.38 -8.99
CA PRO A 128 -8.75 11.13 -10.31
C PRO A 128 -7.23 10.88 -10.27
N ASN A 129 -6.55 11.23 -9.17
CA ASN A 129 -5.11 11.04 -9.01
C ASN A 129 -4.75 9.60 -8.59
N VAL A 130 -5.71 8.82 -8.06
CA VAL A 130 -5.44 7.43 -7.67
C VAL A 130 -5.47 6.55 -8.91
N GLU A 131 -4.30 6.14 -9.38
CA GLU A 131 -4.14 5.34 -10.60
C GLU A 131 -4.12 3.83 -10.34
N SER A 132 -3.75 3.41 -9.13
CA SER A 132 -3.66 1.99 -8.75
C SER A 132 -4.02 1.77 -7.29
N LEU A 133 -4.71 0.66 -7.02
CA LEU A 133 -4.95 0.13 -5.68
C LEU A 133 -4.10 -1.12 -5.46
N VAL A 134 -3.42 -1.20 -4.34
CA VAL A 134 -2.60 -2.36 -3.97
C VAL A 134 -3.08 -2.91 -2.62
N TYR A 135 -3.60 -4.12 -2.64
CA TYR A 135 -4.08 -4.82 -1.44
C TYR A 135 -3.00 -5.79 -0.94
N ILE A 136 -2.49 -5.55 0.25
CA ILE A 136 -1.48 -6.41 0.89
C ILE A 136 -2.18 -7.22 1.98
N ALA A 137 -2.45 -8.51 1.74
CA ALA A 137 -3.28 -9.32 2.64
C ALA A 137 -4.49 -8.52 3.17
N GLY A 138 -5.17 -7.77 2.29
CA GLY A 138 -6.11 -6.70 2.65
C GLY A 138 -7.55 -7.02 2.31
N PHE A 139 -8.50 -6.38 2.98
CA PHE A 139 -9.90 -6.44 2.62
C PHE A 139 -10.20 -5.63 1.35
N ALA A 140 -10.90 -6.23 0.40
CA ALA A 140 -11.45 -5.58 -0.79
C ALA A 140 -12.98 -5.80 -0.83
N PRO A 141 -13.73 -5.13 0.06
CA PRO A 141 -15.17 -5.33 0.18
C PRO A 141 -15.94 -4.79 -1.03
N ASP A 142 -17.07 -5.40 -1.32
CA ASP A 142 -18.09 -4.82 -2.20
C ASP A 142 -19.07 -3.95 -1.37
N LYS A 143 -19.96 -3.23 -2.05
CA LYS A 143 -20.95 -2.40 -1.39
C LYS A 143 -21.77 -3.23 -0.39
N ASP A 144 -22.03 -2.63 0.76
CA ASP A 144 -22.79 -3.19 1.88
C ASP A 144 -22.11 -4.38 2.61
N GLU A 145 -20.92 -4.82 2.19
CA GLU A 145 -20.12 -5.80 2.92
C GLU A 145 -19.30 -5.15 4.03
N THR A 146 -19.06 -5.91 5.11
CA THR A 146 -18.21 -5.51 6.23
C THR A 146 -16.93 -6.34 6.28
N ALA A 147 -15.89 -5.81 6.92
CA ALA A 147 -14.62 -6.54 7.08
C ALA A 147 -14.82 -7.85 7.87
N PHE A 148 -15.64 -7.83 8.93
CA PHE A 148 -15.88 -9.02 9.75
C PHE A 148 -16.70 -10.09 9.02
N GLN A 149 -17.69 -9.70 8.19
CA GLN A 149 -18.41 -10.66 7.33
C GLN A 149 -17.47 -11.36 6.34
N LEU A 150 -16.54 -10.61 5.75
CA LEU A 150 -15.56 -11.15 4.81
C LEU A 150 -14.57 -12.08 5.48
N ALA A 151 -14.10 -11.78 6.70
CA ALA A 151 -13.21 -12.64 7.45
C ALA A 151 -13.88 -13.96 7.89
N ALA A 152 -15.20 -13.95 8.04
CA ALA A 152 -15.99 -15.11 8.42
C ALA A 152 -16.51 -15.94 7.22
N LYS A 153 -16.26 -15.49 5.97
CA LYS A 153 -16.88 -16.10 4.77
C LYS A 153 -16.37 -17.52 4.49
N TYR A 154 -15.08 -17.75 4.65
CA TYR A 154 -14.44 -19.06 4.50
C TYR A 154 -13.60 -19.38 5.74
N PRO A 155 -13.39 -20.66 6.08
CA PRO A 155 -12.49 -21.05 7.15
C PRO A 155 -11.06 -20.57 6.93
N GLY A 156 -10.29 -20.38 8.03
CA GLY A 156 -8.87 -20.04 7.96
C GLY A 156 -8.45 -18.96 8.96
N SER A 157 -9.36 -18.07 9.33
CA SER A 157 -9.13 -17.13 10.42
C SER A 157 -9.03 -17.85 11.78
N ARG A 158 -8.07 -17.44 12.60
CA ARG A 158 -7.89 -17.89 14.00
C ARG A 158 -8.18 -16.79 15.00
N VAL A 159 -8.83 -15.71 14.56
CA VAL A 159 -9.26 -14.63 15.44
C VAL A 159 -10.34 -15.13 16.42
N THR A 160 -11.12 -16.13 16.01
CA THR A 160 -12.02 -16.85 16.91
C THR A 160 -12.04 -18.35 16.60
N ASP A 161 -12.12 -19.17 17.63
CA ASP A 161 -12.39 -20.60 17.59
C ASP A 161 -13.83 -20.92 18.00
N ASP A 162 -14.59 -19.92 18.46
CA ASP A 162 -16.01 -19.99 18.75
C ASP A 162 -16.77 -18.87 18.02
N PRO A 163 -17.51 -19.18 16.95
CA PRO A 163 -18.27 -18.19 16.19
C PRO A 163 -19.44 -17.58 16.97
N ASN A 164 -19.84 -18.18 18.10
CA ASN A 164 -20.93 -17.69 18.96
C ASN A 164 -20.43 -16.85 20.14
N ALA A 165 -19.11 -16.72 20.31
CA ALA A 165 -18.56 -15.91 21.37
C ALA A 165 -18.92 -14.43 21.17
N PRO A 166 -19.37 -13.71 22.22
CA PRO A 166 -19.73 -12.29 22.12
C PRO A 166 -18.53 -11.39 21.74
N VAL A 167 -17.33 -11.85 22.04
CA VAL A 167 -16.06 -11.27 21.60
C VAL A 167 -15.23 -12.40 21.00
N PRO A 168 -14.63 -12.22 19.81
CA PRO A 168 -13.74 -13.23 19.24
C PRO A 168 -12.69 -13.71 20.23
N THR A 169 -12.49 -15.02 20.33
CA THR A 169 -11.74 -15.66 21.42
C THR A 169 -10.27 -15.24 21.53
N ALA A 170 -9.68 -14.80 20.43
CA ALA A 170 -8.31 -14.24 20.42
C ALA A 170 -8.23 -12.75 20.77
N LEU A 171 -9.36 -12.09 21.04
CA LEU A 171 -9.40 -10.65 21.30
C LEU A 171 -9.74 -10.33 22.76
N ASN A 172 -9.19 -9.20 23.22
CA ASN A 172 -9.63 -8.49 24.41
C ASN A 172 -10.45 -7.28 23.97
N ALA A 173 -11.66 -7.13 24.55
CA ALA A 173 -12.50 -5.95 24.36
C ALA A 173 -12.31 -5.00 25.54
N VAL A 174 -11.96 -3.74 25.25
CA VAL A 174 -11.78 -2.67 26.22
C VAL A 174 -12.88 -1.64 25.99
N PRO A 175 -13.84 -1.46 26.90
CA PRO A 175 -14.91 -0.48 26.76
C PRO A 175 -14.39 0.96 26.67
N LEU A 176 -14.96 1.74 25.75
CA LEU A 176 -14.69 3.16 25.56
C LEU A 176 -15.87 3.98 26.07
N GLY A 177 -15.76 4.52 27.28
CA GLY A 177 -16.82 5.31 27.89
C GLY A 177 -18.01 4.48 28.38
N GLY A 178 -19.22 5.08 28.39
CA GLY A 178 -20.42 4.48 29.01
C GLY A 178 -21.23 3.53 28.12
N ASP A 179 -20.91 3.42 26.84
CA ASP A 179 -21.58 2.51 25.90
C ASP A 179 -20.82 1.17 25.84
N PRO A 180 -21.42 0.06 26.29
CA PRO A 180 -20.78 -1.25 26.31
C PRO A 180 -20.52 -1.83 24.91
N THR A 181 -21.14 -1.28 23.86
CA THR A 181 -20.90 -1.69 22.46
C THR A 181 -19.75 -0.94 21.82
N ASN A 182 -19.36 0.20 22.37
CA ASN A 182 -18.20 0.98 21.93
C ASN A 182 -16.94 0.45 22.59
N VAL A 183 -16.29 -0.50 21.95
CA VAL A 183 -15.12 -1.21 22.48
C VAL A 183 -13.94 -1.13 21.54
N ASP A 184 -12.74 -1.00 22.13
CA ASP A 184 -11.48 -1.27 21.47
C ASP A 184 -11.15 -2.76 21.54
N LEU A 185 -10.78 -3.34 20.40
CA LEU A 185 -10.42 -4.74 20.24
C LEU A 185 -8.90 -4.87 20.08
N TYR A 186 -8.27 -5.47 21.08
CA TYR A 186 -6.86 -5.81 21.08
C TYR A 186 -6.68 -7.31 20.82
N LEU A 187 -5.72 -7.68 19.98
CA LEU A 187 -5.30 -9.06 19.87
C LEU A 187 -4.56 -9.46 21.16
N LYS A 188 -4.97 -10.56 21.79
CA LYS A 188 -4.35 -11.06 23.03
C LYS A 188 -2.86 -11.30 22.80
N PRO A 189 -1.96 -10.86 23.70
CA PRO A 189 -0.51 -11.03 23.53
C PRO A 189 -0.09 -12.48 23.27
N GLU A 190 -0.70 -13.44 23.98
CA GLU A 190 -0.44 -14.87 23.83
C GLU A 190 -0.96 -15.47 22.50
N LYS A 191 -1.86 -14.78 21.81
CA LYS A 191 -2.40 -15.17 20.50
C LYS A 191 -1.70 -14.45 19.32
N PHE A 192 -0.98 -13.37 19.63
CA PHE A 192 -0.42 -12.47 18.61
C PHE A 192 0.54 -13.20 17.65
N ALA A 193 1.45 -14.02 18.18
CA ALA A 193 2.38 -14.80 17.37
C ALA A 193 1.69 -15.74 16.39
N ASP A 194 0.65 -16.46 16.85
CA ASP A 194 -0.06 -17.43 16.03
C ASP A 194 -0.98 -16.75 15.02
N VAL A 195 -1.81 -15.82 15.46
CA VAL A 195 -2.88 -15.21 14.64
C VAL A 195 -2.31 -14.23 13.63
N PHE A 196 -1.41 -13.34 14.04
CA PHE A 196 -0.94 -12.22 13.22
C PHE A 196 0.34 -12.55 12.45
N LEU A 197 1.21 -13.39 13.04
CA LEU A 197 2.55 -13.67 12.55
C LEU A 197 2.77 -15.13 12.11
N SER A 198 1.77 -16.00 12.29
CA SER A 198 1.87 -17.46 12.00
C SER A 198 3.12 -18.09 12.62
N ASN A 199 3.57 -17.58 13.77
CA ASN A 199 4.77 -17.98 14.49
C ASN A 199 6.09 -17.83 13.68
N ARG A 200 6.16 -16.87 12.76
CA ARG A 200 7.32 -16.71 11.85
C ARG A 200 8.35 -15.67 12.28
N LEU A 201 8.13 -14.96 13.37
CA LEU A 201 9.10 -14.02 13.95
C LEU A 201 9.62 -14.53 15.27
N ASP A 202 10.80 -14.06 15.66
CA ASP A 202 11.36 -14.32 16.98
C ASP A 202 10.51 -13.70 18.11
N ALA A 203 10.72 -14.17 19.32
CA ALA A 203 9.93 -13.75 20.48
C ALA A 203 10.11 -12.25 20.81
N ALA A 204 11.32 -11.70 20.63
CA ALA A 204 11.61 -10.31 20.95
C ALA A 204 10.84 -9.36 20.02
N ARG A 205 10.91 -9.59 18.69
CA ARG A 205 10.15 -8.80 17.72
C ARG A 205 8.65 -8.97 17.91
N THR A 206 8.17 -10.19 18.15
CA THR A 206 6.76 -10.49 18.42
C THR A 206 6.24 -9.72 19.63
N GLN A 207 7.00 -9.68 20.73
CA GLN A 207 6.62 -8.93 21.94
C GLN A 207 6.52 -7.42 21.68
N VAL A 208 7.44 -6.86 20.91
CA VAL A 208 7.40 -5.44 20.53
C VAL A 208 6.12 -5.14 19.73
N LEU A 209 5.83 -5.93 18.68
CA LEU A 209 4.64 -5.74 17.85
C LEU A 209 3.35 -5.90 18.67
N ALA A 210 3.27 -6.90 19.54
CA ALA A 210 2.12 -7.10 20.41
C ALA A 210 1.92 -5.94 21.40
N ALA A 211 3.01 -5.36 21.92
CA ALA A 211 2.95 -4.26 22.88
C ALA A 211 2.60 -2.90 22.24
N THR A 212 2.98 -2.71 20.96
CA THR A 212 2.77 -1.45 20.23
C THR A 212 1.54 -1.49 19.33
N GLN A 213 0.77 -2.60 19.32
CA GLN A 213 -0.43 -2.73 18.51
C GLN A 213 -1.44 -1.61 18.77
N ARG A 214 -2.05 -1.10 17.69
CA ARG A 214 -3.16 -0.16 17.78
C ARG A 214 -4.49 -0.91 17.73
N PRO A 215 -5.42 -0.64 18.66
CA PRO A 215 -6.70 -1.32 18.68
C PRO A 215 -7.58 -0.86 17.53
N ALA A 216 -8.47 -1.74 17.12
CA ALA A 216 -9.60 -1.41 16.26
C ALA A 216 -10.86 -1.25 17.10
N THR A 217 -11.78 -0.37 16.72
CA THR A 217 -13.13 -0.42 17.28
C THR A 217 -13.92 -1.56 16.64
N ALA A 218 -14.82 -2.18 17.41
CA ALA A 218 -15.76 -3.14 16.86
C ALA A 218 -16.64 -2.49 15.75
N ALA A 219 -16.95 -1.20 15.89
CA ALA A 219 -17.70 -0.43 14.91
C ALA A 219 -17.05 -0.43 13.54
N SER A 220 -15.73 -0.17 13.46
CA SER A 220 -15.02 -0.10 12.18
C SER A 220 -15.05 -1.40 11.37
N GLY A 221 -15.04 -2.56 12.05
CA GLY A 221 -15.09 -3.87 11.40
C GLY A 221 -16.50 -4.31 10.97
N ASN A 222 -17.55 -3.73 11.59
CA ASN A 222 -18.95 -4.01 11.31
C ASN A 222 -19.62 -2.97 10.40
N GLU A 223 -18.96 -1.85 10.12
CA GLU A 223 -19.54 -0.80 9.28
C GLU A 223 -19.54 -1.22 7.81
N PRO A 224 -20.70 -1.12 7.11
CA PRO A 224 -20.82 -1.50 5.71
C PRO A 224 -20.04 -0.57 4.79
N THR A 225 -19.41 -1.14 3.77
CA THR A 225 -18.73 -0.42 2.69
C THR A 225 -19.71 0.40 1.88
N GLN A 226 -19.40 1.68 1.66
CA GLN A 226 -20.27 2.60 0.90
C GLN A 226 -19.78 2.80 -0.55
N SER A 227 -18.47 2.87 -0.74
CA SER A 227 -17.83 3.12 -2.04
C SER A 227 -16.88 1.98 -2.40
N VAL A 228 -16.80 1.65 -3.70
CA VAL A 228 -16.09 0.45 -4.17
C VAL A 228 -15.14 0.82 -5.30
N ALA A 229 -14.00 1.43 -4.94
CA ALA A 229 -13.05 1.99 -5.90
C ALA A 229 -12.41 0.93 -6.83
N TRP A 230 -12.24 -0.31 -6.38
CA TRP A 230 -11.68 -1.39 -7.21
C TRP A 230 -12.55 -1.76 -8.43
N LYS A 231 -13.81 -1.29 -8.51
CA LYS A 231 -14.65 -1.46 -9.70
C LYS A 231 -14.20 -0.59 -10.88
N THR A 232 -13.47 0.48 -10.61
CA THR A 232 -13.06 1.48 -11.61
C THR A 232 -11.55 1.72 -11.67
N ILE A 233 -10.82 1.41 -10.60
CA ILE A 233 -9.37 1.62 -10.51
C ILE A 233 -8.66 0.27 -10.63
N PRO A 234 -7.62 0.15 -11.48
CA PRO A 234 -6.79 -1.04 -11.59
C PRO A 234 -6.26 -1.49 -10.24
N SER A 235 -6.37 -2.79 -9.95
CA SER A 235 -6.06 -3.32 -8.64
C SER A 235 -5.02 -4.42 -8.69
N TRP A 236 -4.15 -4.44 -7.67
CA TRP A 236 -3.09 -5.40 -7.44
C TRP A 236 -3.29 -6.05 -6.08
N TYR A 237 -2.93 -7.31 -5.94
CA TYR A 237 -3.22 -8.03 -4.70
C TYR A 237 -2.11 -9.00 -4.34
N LEU A 238 -1.58 -8.89 -3.12
CA LEU A 238 -0.72 -9.89 -2.50
C LEU A 238 -1.57 -10.76 -1.58
N ILE A 239 -1.61 -12.05 -1.88
CA ILE A 239 -2.27 -13.08 -1.09
C ILE A 239 -1.22 -13.76 -0.20
N ALA A 240 -1.34 -13.61 1.11
CA ALA A 240 -0.53 -14.33 2.08
C ALA A 240 -1.10 -15.74 2.28
N THR A 241 -0.29 -16.79 1.94
CA THR A 241 -0.82 -18.16 1.91
C THR A 241 -0.81 -18.86 3.27
N ASP A 242 -0.31 -18.21 4.32
CA ASP A 242 -0.44 -18.65 5.72
C ASP A 242 -1.09 -17.54 6.57
N ASP A 243 -2.05 -16.82 5.98
CA ASP A 243 -2.82 -15.80 6.69
C ASP A 243 -3.81 -16.45 7.65
N ARG A 244 -3.56 -16.26 8.96
CA ARG A 244 -4.41 -16.77 10.04
C ARG A 244 -5.29 -15.69 10.67
N THR A 245 -5.26 -14.48 10.13
CA THR A 245 -6.10 -13.35 10.56
C THR A 245 -7.37 -13.26 9.70
N ILE A 246 -7.23 -13.12 8.39
CA ILE A 246 -8.35 -13.08 7.44
C ILE A 246 -8.66 -14.49 6.90
N GLY A 247 -7.62 -15.28 6.68
CA GLY A 247 -7.69 -16.57 6.01
C GLY A 247 -7.44 -16.46 4.51
N THR A 248 -6.57 -17.34 4.01
CA THR A 248 -6.08 -17.30 2.61
C THR A 248 -7.21 -17.37 1.57
N ASP A 249 -8.22 -18.22 1.80
CA ASP A 249 -9.32 -18.37 0.84
C ASP A 249 -10.23 -17.14 0.79
N ASN A 250 -10.36 -16.39 1.91
CA ASN A 250 -11.03 -15.10 1.92
C ASN A 250 -10.26 -14.06 1.08
N LEU A 251 -8.92 -14.05 1.17
CA LEU A 251 -8.07 -13.19 0.34
C LEU A 251 -8.20 -13.53 -1.15
N ARG A 252 -8.13 -14.83 -1.51
CA ARG A 252 -8.31 -15.31 -2.89
C ARG A 252 -9.68 -14.92 -3.45
N PHE A 253 -10.74 -15.05 -2.65
CA PHE A 253 -12.09 -14.65 -3.05
C PHE A 253 -12.15 -13.16 -3.40
N MET A 254 -11.63 -12.29 -2.53
CA MET A 254 -11.64 -10.85 -2.74
C MET A 254 -10.77 -10.43 -3.93
N ALA A 255 -9.57 -10.98 -4.06
CA ALA A 255 -8.65 -10.71 -5.17
C ALA A 255 -9.28 -11.09 -6.53
N LYS A 256 -9.88 -12.29 -6.61
CA LYS A 256 -10.58 -12.78 -7.83
C LYS A 256 -11.75 -11.87 -8.20
N ARG A 257 -12.59 -11.49 -7.22
CA ARG A 257 -13.74 -10.62 -7.44
C ARG A 257 -13.33 -9.22 -7.92
N ALA A 258 -12.29 -8.65 -7.34
CA ALA A 258 -11.72 -7.37 -7.74
C ALA A 258 -11.00 -7.44 -9.09
N LYS A 259 -10.86 -8.62 -9.72
CA LYS A 259 -10.07 -8.86 -10.95
C LYS A 259 -8.64 -8.31 -10.83
N ALA A 260 -8.09 -8.37 -9.63
CA ALA A 260 -6.77 -7.81 -9.35
C ALA A 260 -5.66 -8.65 -9.99
N THR A 261 -4.58 -8.00 -10.42
CA THR A 261 -3.32 -8.69 -10.73
C THR A 261 -2.74 -9.23 -9.43
N THR A 262 -2.61 -10.56 -9.32
CA THR A 262 -2.30 -11.22 -8.04
C THR A 262 -0.94 -11.88 -8.01
N ILE A 263 -0.31 -11.85 -6.83
CA ILE A 263 0.78 -12.74 -6.44
C ILE A 263 0.40 -13.48 -5.15
N GLU A 264 0.85 -14.73 -5.01
CA GLU A 264 0.73 -15.49 -3.77
C GLU A 264 2.11 -15.63 -3.13
N VAL A 265 2.20 -15.30 -1.84
CA VAL A 265 3.44 -15.33 -1.08
C VAL A 265 3.26 -16.21 0.15
N ASN A 266 4.21 -17.12 0.40
CA ASN A 266 4.21 -17.94 1.60
C ASN A 266 4.60 -17.08 2.81
N ALA A 267 3.63 -16.35 3.34
CA ALA A 267 3.79 -15.35 4.39
C ALA A 267 2.61 -15.40 5.36
N PRO A 268 2.78 -14.87 6.60
CA PRO A 268 1.69 -14.64 7.54
C PRO A 268 0.89 -13.40 7.14
N HIS A 269 -0.12 -13.05 7.95
CA HIS A 269 -0.91 -11.83 7.76
C HIS A 269 -0.05 -10.56 7.72
N ALA A 270 0.89 -10.41 8.66
CA ALA A 270 1.84 -9.30 8.70
C ALA A 270 3.00 -9.51 7.71
N VAL A 271 2.67 -9.68 6.43
CA VAL A 271 3.62 -9.99 5.36
C VAL A 271 4.72 -8.93 5.21
N MET A 272 4.49 -7.67 5.57
CA MET A 272 5.48 -6.59 5.54
C MET A 272 6.66 -6.88 6.47
N GLU A 273 6.44 -7.61 7.56
CA GLU A 273 7.47 -7.97 8.53
C GLU A 273 8.35 -9.12 8.05
N THR A 274 7.80 -10.07 7.29
CA THR A 274 8.50 -11.29 6.88
C THR A 274 9.00 -11.24 5.44
N ASN A 275 8.26 -10.59 4.55
CA ASN A 275 8.48 -10.58 3.11
C ASN A 275 8.41 -9.15 2.53
N PRO A 276 9.17 -8.17 3.06
CA PRO A 276 9.11 -6.77 2.62
C PRO A 276 9.47 -6.59 1.15
N ASP A 277 10.36 -7.46 0.61
CA ASP A 277 10.78 -7.38 -0.79
C ASP A 277 9.64 -7.75 -1.75
N ASP A 278 8.85 -8.79 -1.44
CA ASP A 278 7.69 -9.17 -2.25
C ASP A 278 6.63 -8.05 -2.27
N VAL A 279 6.40 -7.42 -1.11
CA VAL A 279 5.50 -6.27 -0.99
C VAL A 279 6.00 -5.09 -1.83
N THR A 280 7.28 -4.74 -1.70
CA THR A 280 7.91 -3.65 -2.45
C THR A 280 7.81 -3.90 -3.96
N GLN A 281 8.13 -5.12 -4.42
CA GLN A 281 8.06 -5.46 -5.84
C GLN A 281 6.64 -5.36 -6.40
N LEU A 282 5.61 -5.77 -5.66
CA LEU A 282 4.23 -5.61 -6.08
C LEU A 282 3.84 -4.13 -6.21
N ILE A 283 4.24 -3.30 -5.26
CA ILE A 283 4.00 -1.84 -5.31
C ILE A 283 4.69 -1.22 -6.53
N LEU A 284 5.95 -1.59 -6.80
CA LEU A 284 6.68 -1.12 -7.97
C LEU A 284 6.03 -1.54 -9.29
N LYS A 285 5.50 -2.77 -9.37
CA LYS A 285 4.72 -3.22 -10.52
C LYS A 285 3.46 -2.37 -10.71
N ALA A 286 2.75 -2.07 -9.65
CA ALA A 286 1.58 -1.20 -9.69
C ALA A 286 1.92 0.24 -10.09
N ALA A 287 3.12 0.70 -9.78
CA ALA A 287 3.65 2.02 -10.16
C ALA A 287 4.26 2.06 -11.58
N GLY A 288 4.29 0.94 -12.31
CA GLY A 288 4.86 0.86 -13.65
C GLY A 288 6.40 0.73 -13.73
N ASP A 289 7.08 0.57 -12.60
CA ASP A 289 8.57 0.52 -12.51
C ASP A 289 9.10 -0.91 -12.24
N ALA A 290 8.33 -1.94 -12.62
CA ALA A 290 8.77 -3.32 -12.41
C ALA A 290 10.02 -3.64 -13.23
N ARG A 291 11.12 -3.97 -12.57
CA ARG A 291 12.23 -4.66 -13.21
C ARG A 291 11.77 -6.09 -13.55
N PRO A 292 12.04 -6.60 -14.78
CA PRO A 292 11.80 -8.01 -15.08
C PRO A 292 12.51 -8.87 -14.03
N SER A 293 11.81 -9.82 -13.42
CA SER A 293 12.47 -10.77 -12.52
C SER A 293 13.46 -11.58 -13.35
N LEU A 294 14.61 -11.94 -12.79
CA LEU A 294 15.61 -12.78 -13.48
C LEU A 294 15.05 -14.14 -13.97
N ALA A 295 13.88 -14.54 -13.48
CA ALA A 295 13.16 -15.74 -13.91
C ALA A 295 12.41 -15.56 -15.26
N GLU A 296 12.07 -14.33 -15.67
CA GLU A 296 11.41 -14.07 -16.95
C GLU A 296 12.41 -13.93 -18.13
N THR A 297 13.70 -13.70 -17.85
CA THR A 297 14.72 -13.59 -18.90
C THR A 297 15.16 -14.94 -19.47
N GLY A 298 14.67 -16.07 -18.95
CA GLY A 298 15.05 -17.42 -19.39
C GLY A 298 14.29 -17.97 -20.60
N THR A 299 13.18 -17.36 -21.03
CA THR A 299 12.31 -17.90 -22.08
C THR A 299 12.42 -17.18 -23.43
N ASP A 300 12.88 -15.95 -23.48
CA ASP A 300 12.93 -15.18 -24.73
C ASP A 300 14.25 -15.28 -25.51
N GLN A 301 15.29 -15.91 -24.95
CA GLN A 301 16.57 -16.11 -25.68
C GLN A 301 16.56 -17.27 -26.66
N ARG A 302 15.49 -18.06 -26.78
CA ARG A 302 15.42 -19.16 -27.76
C ARG A 302 14.85 -18.76 -29.12
N THR A 303 14.30 -17.57 -29.29
CA THR A 303 13.69 -17.13 -30.54
C THR A 303 14.53 -16.12 -31.32
N ALA A 304 15.63 -15.62 -30.79
CA ALA A 304 16.52 -14.65 -31.47
C ALA A 304 17.70 -15.25 -32.24
N LEU A 305 17.83 -16.59 -32.26
CA LEU A 305 18.97 -17.28 -32.96
C LEU A 305 18.63 -17.88 -34.32
N LEU A 306 17.51 -17.51 -34.96
CA LEU A 306 17.14 -17.97 -36.29
C LEU A 306 17.01 -16.86 -37.33
N GLY A 307 17.65 -15.71 -37.13
CA GLY A 307 17.58 -14.59 -38.09
C GLY A 307 18.92 -13.88 -38.35
N GLY A 308 20.01 -14.60 -38.61
CA GLY A 308 21.31 -13.91 -38.86
C GLY A 308 22.38 -14.75 -39.55
N ALA A 309 22.00 -15.50 -40.56
CA ALA A 309 22.97 -16.14 -41.46
C ALA A 309 22.87 -15.53 -42.84
N ALA A 310 23.59 -14.45 -43.12
CA ALA A 310 24.01 -14.07 -44.48
C ALA A 310 25.20 -13.10 -44.41
N ALA A 311 26.25 -13.50 -45.10
CA ALA A 311 27.38 -12.73 -45.66
C ALA A 311 28.51 -12.33 -44.68
N LEU A 312 29.60 -13.11 -44.77
CA LEU A 312 30.89 -12.56 -45.17
C LEU A 312 31.83 -13.71 -45.63
N THR A 313 32.04 -13.74 -46.93
CA THR A 313 33.01 -14.55 -47.64
C THR A 313 34.42 -13.95 -47.59
N VAL A 314 35.41 -14.84 -47.57
CA VAL A 314 36.76 -14.73 -48.18
C VAL A 314 37.81 -13.88 -47.44
N ALA A 315 38.83 -14.59 -46.96
CA ALA A 315 40.21 -14.41 -47.39
C ALA A 315 41.09 -15.60 -46.95
N ALA A 316 41.72 -16.19 -47.96
CA ALA A 316 42.66 -17.30 -47.89
C ALA A 316 44.02 -16.88 -47.29
N GLY A 317 44.76 -17.83 -46.76
CA GLY A 317 46.19 -17.62 -46.53
C GLY A 317 46.89 -18.72 -45.74
N THR A 318 47.27 -19.80 -46.42
CA THR A 318 48.58 -20.47 -46.43
C THR A 318 49.07 -21.24 -45.17
N ALA A 319 49.32 -22.48 -45.47
CA ALA A 319 49.95 -23.54 -44.69
C ALA A 319 51.32 -23.18 -44.10
N ILE A 320 51.67 -23.88 -42.97
CA ILE A 320 52.99 -24.49 -42.81
C ILE A 320 52.87 -25.79 -41.99
N VAL A 321 53.30 -26.88 -42.67
CA VAL A 321 53.56 -28.19 -42.10
C VAL A 321 54.99 -28.17 -41.48
N ILE A 322 55.13 -28.59 -40.22
CA ILE A 322 56.41 -29.08 -39.72
C ILE A 322 56.18 -30.40 -38.94
N ARG A 323 56.88 -31.37 -39.45
CA ARG A 323 57.01 -32.78 -39.05
C ARG A 323 58.31 -32.94 -38.26
N ALA A 324 58.29 -33.56 -37.09
CA ALA A 324 59.43 -34.28 -36.52
C ALA A 324 58.88 -35.13 -35.35
N ARG A 325 58.89 -36.38 -35.37
CA ARG A 325 59.81 -37.52 -35.28
C ARG A 325 60.55 -37.60 -33.92
N ARG A 326 60.26 -38.70 -33.26
CA ARG A 326 61.10 -39.58 -32.42
C ARG A 326 61.53 -38.97 -31.08
N THR A 327 61.43 -39.69 -30.04
CA THR A 327 61.68 -41.10 -29.67
C THR A 327 60.73 -41.50 -28.53
#